data_5eeafef18bba5550db766a17c6d87a93
#
_entry.id   5eeafef18bba5550db766a17c6d87a93
#
_cell.length_a   1.000
_cell.length_b   1.000
_cell.length_c   1.000
_cell.angle_alpha   90.00
_cell.angle_beta   90.00
_cell.angle_gamma   90.00
#
_symmetry.space_group_name_H-M   'P 1'
#
loop_
_entity.id
_entity.type
_entity.pdbx_description
1 polymer ?
#
loop_
_entity_poly.entity_id
_entity_poly.type
_entity_poly.pdbx_seq_one_letter_code
_entity_poly.pdbx_strand_id
1 'polypeptide(L)'
;EKYRKTTFKPKSIWDDNSFLTETGTIELRELGFEKQFDFPKPISLIKQCVELSTSDGDIVLDSFAGSGTTGHAVLKLNKETGVERKFIIVEMEEYAKTLTSERVRRAIKGVPKSSNFKDALGGSFSYFELGPTIEMESILQGKNLPSYEEFARYIFYTATGEEFNEKKINEKTGFI
;
A
#
# COMPACT_ATOMS: atom_id res chain seq x y z
N GLU A 1 3.22 -28.95 -29.74
CA GLU A 1 4.32 -28.36 -28.97
C GLU A 1 4.01 -28.46 -27.49
N LYS A 2 4.78 -29.27 -26.74
CA LYS A 2 4.65 -29.44 -25.31
C LYS A 2 5.16 -28.19 -24.62
N TYR A 3 4.26 -27.38 -24.06
CA TYR A 3 4.62 -26.33 -23.12
C TYR A 3 5.27 -26.98 -21.89
N ARG A 4 6.60 -26.91 -21.78
CA ARG A 4 7.29 -27.13 -20.51
C ARG A 4 6.88 -26.02 -19.56
N LYS A 5 6.02 -26.33 -18.60
CA LYS A 5 5.91 -25.52 -17.39
C LYS A 5 7.26 -25.59 -16.68
N THR A 6 8.06 -24.55 -16.80
CA THR A 6 9.26 -24.38 -15.98
C THR A 6 8.80 -24.04 -14.57
N THR A 7 8.44 -25.06 -13.80
CA THR A 7 8.24 -24.89 -12.36
C THR A 7 9.59 -24.70 -11.71
N PHE A 8 9.90 -23.48 -11.32
CA PHE A 8 11.09 -23.16 -10.55
C PHE A 8 10.84 -23.52 -9.08
N LYS A 9 11.67 -24.39 -8.50
CA LYS A 9 11.66 -24.62 -7.05
C LYS A 9 12.49 -23.53 -6.39
N PRO A 10 11.93 -22.73 -5.50
CA PRO A 10 12.70 -21.71 -4.79
C PRO A 10 13.79 -22.39 -3.95
N LYS A 11 14.96 -21.75 -3.86
CA LYS A 11 16.03 -22.17 -2.95
C LYS A 11 15.59 -21.96 -1.50
N SER A 12 16.05 -22.81 -0.60
CA SER A 12 15.84 -22.64 0.85
C SER A 12 16.74 -21.55 1.45
N ILE A 13 17.83 -21.21 0.76
CA ILE A 13 18.74 -20.11 1.14
C ILE A 13 18.71 -19.08 0.02
N TRP A 14 18.49 -17.83 0.39
CA TRP A 14 18.45 -16.68 -0.51
C TRP A 14 19.68 -15.82 -0.27
N ASP A 15 20.71 -16.05 -1.07
CA ASP A 15 22.06 -15.48 -0.94
C ASP A 15 22.39 -14.45 -2.03
N ASP A 16 21.38 -13.94 -2.74
CA ASP A 16 21.57 -12.92 -3.76
C ASP A 16 21.87 -11.54 -3.13
N ASN A 17 22.85 -10.84 -3.67
CA ASN A 17 23.24 -9.50 -3.19
C ASN A 17 22.09 -8.49 -3.26
N SER A 18 21.13 -8.68 -4.15
CA SER A 18 19.95 -7.82 -4.25
C SER A 18 19.03 -7.92 -3.03
N PHE A 19 19.20 -8.92 -2.16
CA PHE A 19 18.43 -9.10 -0.93
C PHE A 19 19.05 -8.46 0.29
N LEU A 20 20.23 -7.85 0.15
CA LEU A 20 20.92 -7.18 1.25
C LEU A 20 20.21 -5.87 1.64
N THR A 21 20.21 -5.56 2.92
CA THR A 21 19.64 -4.31 3.46
C THR A 21 20.27 -3.07 2.83
N GLU A 22 21.57 -3.12 2.48
CA GLU A 22 22.26 -2.06 1.78
C GLU A 22 21.61 -1.72 0.44
N THR A 23 21.14 -2.73 -0.31
CA THR A 23 20.38 -2.54 -1.55
C THR A 23 19.09 -1.74 -1.27
N GLY A 24 18.36 -2.07 -0.21
CA GLY A 24 17.16 -1.33 0.19
C GLY A 24 17.45 0.14 0.50
N THR A 25 18.60 0.42 1.14
CA THR A 25 19.04 1.78 1.44
C THR A 25 19.37 2.58 0.17
N ILE A 26 20.04 1.95 -0.79
CA ILE A 26 20.34 2.56 -2.10
C ILE A 26 19.03 2.84 -2.86
N GLU A 27 18.12 1.87 -2.91
CA GLU A 27 16.81 2.02 -3.55
C GLU A 27 16.00 3.18 -2.96
N LEU A 28 15.99 3.31 -1.63
CA LEU A 28 15.26 4.37 -0.95
C LEU A 28 15.88 5.75 -1.24
N ARG A 29 17.22 5.84 -1.30
CA ARG A 29 17.93 7.04 -1.70
C ARG A 29 17.62 7.44 -3.15
N GLU A 30 17.62 6.49 -4.08
CA GLU A 30 17.27 6.75 -5.48
C GLU A 30 15.83 7.21 -5.69
N LEU A 31 14.95 6.80 -4.78
CA LEU A 31 13.58 7.32 -4.72
C LEU A 31 13.52 8.74 -4.12
N GLY A 32 14.64 9.31 -3.64
CA GLY A 32 14.74 10.66 -3.09
C GLY A 32 14.43 10.77 -1.60
N PHE A 33 14.63 9.69 -0.83
CA PHE A 33 14.44 9.66 0.63
C PHE A 33 15.77 9.44 1.35
N GLU A 34 16.69 10.36 1.23
CA GLU A 34 17.99 10.25 1.89
C GLU A 34 17.86 10.31 3.42
N LYS A 35 18.41 9.31 4.12
CA LYS A 35 18.47 9.25 5.60
C LYS A 35 17.14 9.44 6.34
N GLN A 36 16.02 9.13 5.69
CA GLN A 36 14.70 9.27 6.30
C GLN A 36 14.20 7.97 6.96
N PHE A 37 14.88 6.86 6.75
CA PHE A 37 14.51 5.56 7.30
C PHE A 37 15.74 4.66 7.43
N ASP A 38 15.85 3.99 8.58
CA ASP A 38 16.90 3.03 8.85
C ASP A 38 16.51 1.63 8.41
N PHE A 39 17.44 0.94 7.77
CA PHE A 39 17.32 -0.47 7.38
C PHE A 39 16.10 -0.83 6.51
N PRO A 40 15.79 -0.09 5.44
CA PRO A 40 14.69 -0.44 4.55
C PRO A 40 14.94 -1.80 3.91
N LYS A 41 13.90 -2.59 3.77
CA LYS A 41 14.00 -3.88 3.05
C LYS A 41 14.16 -3.63 1.55
N PRO A 42 14.98 -4.42 0.85
CA PRO A 42 15.11 -4.31 -0.60
C PRO A 42 13.84 -4.82 -1.30
N ILE A 43 13.50 -4.18 -2.41
CA ILE A 43 12.31 -4.51 -3.20
C ILE A 43 12.37 -5.95 -3.70
N SER A 44 13.55 -6.40 -4.15
CA SER A 44 13.77 -7.74 -4.67
C SER A 44 13.43 -8.85 -3.66
N LEU A 45 13.78 -8.67 -2.38
CA LEU A 45 13.46 -9.61 -1.32
C LEU A 45 11.95 -9.72 -1.10
N ILE A 46 11.28 -8.57 -0.95
CA ILE A 46 9.83 -8.55 -0.73
C ILE A 46 9.08 -9.05 -1.97
N LYS A 47 9.55 -8.69 -3.17
CA LYS A 47 9.01 -9.21 -4.43
C LYS A 47 9.08 -10.74 -4.48
N GLN A 48 10.21 -11.33 -4.12
CA GLN A 48 10.37 -12.79 -4.05
C GLN A 48 9.38 -13.43 -3.06
N CYS A 49 9.19 -12.83 -1.88
CA CYS A 49 8.20 -13.32 -0.91
C CYS A 49 6.78 -13.29 -1.49
N VAL A 50 6.39 -12.17 -2.10
CA VAL A 50 5.06 -12.00 -2.70
C VAL A 50 4.85 -12.97 -3.85
N GLU A 51 5.83 -13.10 -4.75
CA GLU A 51 5.75 -14.00 -5.91
C GLU A 51 5.55 -15.46 -5.52
N LEU A 52 6.22 -15.92 -4.45
CA LEU A 52 6.11 -17.29 -3.97
C LEU A 52 4.81 -17.59 -3.21
N SER A 53 4.18 -16.59 -2.63
CA SER A 53 3.04 -16.76 -1.72
C SER A 53 1.70 -16.33 -2.29
N THR A 54 1.67 -15.71 -3.48
CA THR A 54 0.45 -15.11 -4.03
C THR A 54 0.22 -15.44 -5.50
N SER A 55 -1.05 -15.41 -5.87
CA SER A 55 -1.59 -15.60 -7.21
C SER A 55 -2.33 -14.35 -7.69
N ASP A 56 -3.00 -14.46 -8.83
CA ASP A 56 -3.85 -13.40 -9.37
C ASP A 56 -5.06 -13.12 -8.46
N GLY A 57 -5.35 -11.84 -8.23
CA GLY A 57 -6.43 -11.38 -7.39
C GLY A 57 -6.14 -11.36 -5.88
N ASP A 58 -5.01 -11.92 -5.43
CA ASP A 58 -4.67 -11.99 -4.02
C ASP A 58 -4.37 -10.62 -3.41
N ILE A 59 -4.58 -10.52 -2.08
CA ILE A 59 -4.32 -9.32 -1.29
C ILE A 59 -3.13 -9.55 -0.36
N VAL A 60 -2.13 -8.70 -0.47
CA VAL A 60 -0.95 -8.68 0.42
C VAL A 60 -1.21 -7.70 1.56
N LEU A 61 -1.22 -8.20 2.80
CA LEU A 61 -1.33 -7.37 4.01
C LEU A 61 0.05 -7.22 4.66
N ASP A 62 0.45 -5.98 4.93
CA ASP A 62 1.63 -5.64 5.71
C ASP A 62 1.24 -4.69 6.84
N SER A 63 1.23 -5.21 8.07
CA SER A 63 0.79 -4.46 9.26
C SER A 63 1.88 -3.53 9.83
N PHE A 64 3.10 -3.58 9.30
CA PHE A 64 4.24 -2.75 9.72
C PHE A 64 5.01 -2.27 8.49
N ALA A 65 4.33 -1.46 7.69
CA ALA A 65 4.78 -1.08 6.35
C ALA A 65 6.17 -0.42 6.30
N GLY A 66 6.58 0.21 7.39
CA GLY A 66 7.86 0.92 7.45
C GLY A 66 8.01 1.89 6.28
N SER A 67 9.07 1.73 5.52
CA SER A 67 9.28 2.58 4.35
C SER A 67 8.37 2.29 3.15
N GLY A 68 7.39 1.37 3.24
CA GLY A 68 6.44 1.05 2.16
C GLY A 68 7.00 0.15 1.06
N THR A 69 7.99 -0.67 1.37
CA THR A 69 8.61 -1.57 0.38
C THR A 69 7.61 -2.57 -0.18
N THR A 70 6.68 -3.07 0.63
CA THR A 70 5.69 -4.06 0.23
C THR A 70 4.77 -3.53 -0.88
N GLY A 71 4.21 -2.32 -0.73
CA GLY A 71 3.40 -1.71 -1.78
C GLY A 71 4.18 -1.52 -3.09
N HIS A 72 5.43 -1.06 -2.99
CA HIS A 72 6.31 -0.93 -4.16
C HIS A 72 6.58 -2.29 -4.84
N ALA A 73 6.88 -3.32 -4.07
CA ALA A 73 7.17 -4.66 -4.58
C ALA A 73 5.95 -5.29 -5.30
N VAL A 74 4.74 -5.12 -4.74
CA VAL A 74 3.50 -5.59 -5.37
C VAL A 74 3.27 -4.89 -6.70
N LEU A 75 3.37 -3.56 -6.76
CA LEU A 75 3.23 -2.80 -8.00
C LEU A 75 4.24 -3.22 -9.06
N LYS A 76 5.50 -3.43 -8.66
CA LYS A 76 6.56 -3.87 -9.56
C LYS A 76 6.28 -5.28 -10.10
N LEU A 77 5.89 -6.21 -9.24
CA LEU A 77 5.57 -7.57 -9.63
C LEU A 77 4.35 -7.62 -10.57
N ASN A 78 3.31 -6.83 -10.28
CA ASN A 78 2.14 -6.73 -11.17
C ASN A 78 2.52 -6.25 -12.57
N LYS A 79 3.36 -5.22 -12.66
CA LYS A 79 3.85 -4.71 -13.95
C LYS A 79 4.68 -5.74 -14.72
N GLU A 80 5.54 -6.49 -14.02
CA GLU A 80 6.42 -7.49 -14.63
C GLU A 80 5.67 -8.73 -15.11
N THR A 81 4.64 -9.15 -14.37
CA THR A 81 3.95 -10.42 -14.62
C THR A 81 2.61 -10.29 -15.34
N GLY A 82 2.03 -9.07 -15.36
CA GLY A 82 0.67 -8.84 -15.86
C GLY A 82 -0.43 -9.44 -14.96
N VAL A 83 -0.07 -9.87 -13.74
CA VAL A 83 -0.98 -10.44 -12.74
C VAL A 83 -1.38 -9.35 -11.77
N GLU A 84 -2.66 -9.23 -11.46
CA GLU A 84 -3.18 -8.20 -10.56
C GLU A 84 -3.24 -8.69 -9.11
N ARG A 85 -2.36 -8.17 -8.28
CA ARG A 85 -2.39 -8.31 -6.81
C ARG A 85 -2.76 -6.97 -6.19
N LYS A 86 -3.45 -7.02 -5.07
CA LYS A 86 -3.76 -5.84 -4.25
C LYS A 86 -2.86 -5.81 -3.03
N PHE A 87 -2.75 -4.65 -2.39
CA PHE A 87 -2.05 -4.52 -1.12
C PHE A 87 -2.82 -3.66 -0.14
N ILE A 88 -2.67 -4.00 1.14
CA ILE A 88 -3.09 -3.20 2.29
C ILE A 88 -1.85 -3.07 3.15
N ILE A 89 -1.38 -1.84 3.36
CA ILE A 89 -0.23 -1.57 4.21
C ILE A 89 -0.62 -0.62 5.33
N VAL A 90 -0.21 -0.94 6.54
CA VAL A 90 -0.53 -0.18 7.75
C VAL A 90 0.77 0.33 8.36
N GLU A 91 0.80 1.60 8.73
CA GLU A 91 1.92 2.23 9.42
C GLU A 91 1.38 3.21 10.45
N MET A 92 1.89 3.14 11.67
CA MET A 92 1.42 3.96 12.79
C MET A 92 2.31 5.17 13.08
N GLU A 93 3.52 5.18 12.53
CA GLU A 93 4.48 6.25 12.76
C GLU A 93 4.19 7.50 11.91
N GLU A 94 4.63 8.64 12.38
CA GLU A 94 4.39 9.94 11.73
C GLU A 94 4.88 10.01 10.28
N TYR A 95 5.87 9.20 9.91
CA TYR A 95 6.36 9.12 8.54
C TYR A 95 5.44 8.36 7.57
N ALA A 96 4.33 7.78 8.04
CA ALA A 96 3.37 7.06 7.19
C ALA A 96 2.94 7.88 5.96
N LYS A 97 2.66 9.17 6.17
CA LYS A 97 2.27 10.09 5.09
C LYS A 97 3.45 10.55 4.24
N THR A 98 4.55 10.93 4.87
CA THR A 98 5.66 11.61 4.19
C THR A 98 6.66 10.67 3.54
N LEU A 99 6.78 9.45 4.03
CA LEU A 99 7.68 8.43 3.50
C LEU A 99 6.91 7.25 2.90
N THR A 100 6.12 6.52 3.70
CA THR A 100 5.48 5.27 3.28
C THR A 100 4.55 5.48 2.07
N SER A 101 3.58 6.37 2.19
CA SER A 101 2.65 6.65 1.11
C SER A 101 3.32 7.35 -0.07
N GLU A 102 4.28 8.23 0.21
CA GLU A 102 5.00 8.94 -0.84
C GLU A 102 5.92 8.01 -1.65
N ARG A 103 6.52 7.00 -1.04
CA ARG A 103 7.26 5.96 -1.76
C ARG A 103 6.34 5.22 -2.76
N VAL A 104 5.17 4.81 -2.32
CA VAL A 104 4.18 4.15 -3.20
C VAL A 104 3.78 5.09 -4.34
N ARG A 105 3.55 6.37 -4.04
CA ARG A 105 3.20 7.38 -5.04
C ARG A 105 4.31 7.59 -6.08
N ARG A 106 5.58 7.61 -5.64
CA ARG A 106 6.74 7.70 -6.54
C ARG A 106 6.93 6.44 -7.38
N ALA A 107 6.68 5.26 -6.81
CA ALA A 107 6.70 4.02 -7.56
C ALA A 107 5.65 4.02 -8.69
N ILE A 108 4.42 4.47 -8.40
CA ILE A 108 3.34 4.58 -9.40
C ILE A 108 3.71 5.57 -10.52
N LYS A 109 4.25 6.74 -10.18
CA LYS A 109 4.52 7.83 -11.15
C LYS A 109 5.87 7.73 -11.84
N GLY A 110 6.80 6.98 -11.27
CA GLY A 110 8.21 7.00 -11.63
C GLY A 110 8.95 8.23 -11.06
N VAL A 111 10.27 8.14 -11.02
CA VAL A 111 11.17 9.20 -10.56
C VAL A 111 12.12 9.59 -11.69
N PRO A 112 11.85 10.64 -12.46
CA PRO A 112 12.57 10.96 -13.70
C PRO A 112 14.10 11.09 -13.56
N LYS A 113 14.59 11.44 -12.37
CA LYS A 113 16.01 11.61 -12.09
C LYS A 113 16.70 10.33 -11.57
N SER A 114 15.94 9.27 -11.27
CA SER A 114 16.50 7.99 -10.84
C SER A 114 16.96 7.17 -12.05
N SER A 115 18.04 6.42 -11.88
CA SER A 115 18.49 5.46 -12.89
C SER A 115 17.61 4.19 -12.90
N ASN A 116 17.14 3.75 -11.73
CA ASN A 116 16.42 2.48 -11.57
C ASN A 116 14.90 2.62 -11.46
N PHE A 117 14.41 3.81 -11.10
CA PHE A 117 12.98 4.09 -10.86
C PHE A 117 12.41 5.17 -11.77
N LYS A 118 13.04 5.38 -12.93
CA LYS A 118 12.59 6.38 -13.91
C LYS A 118 11.19 6.07 -14.45
N ASP A 119 10.91 4.80 -14.71
CA ASP A 119 9.69 4.37 -15.36
C ASP A 119 8.56 4.17 -14.34
N ALA A 120 7.41 4.76 -14.63
CA ALA A 120 6.20 4.59 -13.85
C ALA A 120 5.77 3.11 -13.79
N LEU A 121 5.47 2.59 -12.62
CA LEU A 121 4.89 1.26 -12.48
C LEU A 121 3.40 1.24 -12.83
N GLY A 122 2.73 2.38 -12.68
CA GLY A 122 1.28 2.48 -12.83
C GLY A 122 0.53 1.99 -11.60
N GLY A 123 -0.79 1.84 -11.74
CA GLY A 123 -1.67 1.47 -10.63
C GLY A 123 -2.18 2.68 -9.85
N SER A 124 -2.87 2.40 -8.74
CA SER A 124 -3.42 3.41 -7.83
C SER A 124 -3.45 2.88 -6.40
N PHE A 125 -3.59 3.77 -5.43
CA PHE A 125 -3.88 3.42 -4.04
C PHE A 125 -4.69 4.54 -3.37
N SER A 126 -5.39 4.18 -2.31
CA SER A 126 -6.05 5.14 -1.42
C SER A 126 -5.27 5.23 -0.12
N TYR A 127 -5.09 6.45 0.38
CA TYR A 127 -4.46 6.71 1.67
C TYR A 127 -5.52 7.12 2.68
N PHE A 128 -5.51 6.48 3.83
CA PHE A 128 -6.44 6.76 4.91
C PHE A 128 -5.67 7.08 6.18
N GLU A 129 -6.19 8.00 6.97
CA GLU A 129 -5.74 8.27 8.34
C GLU A 129 -6.87 7.89 9.29
N LEU A 130 -6.51 7.36 10.46
CA LEU A 130 -7.52 7.13 11.50
C LEU A 130 -7.96 8.48 12.06
N GLY A 131 -9.24 8.73 11.99
CA GLY A 131 -9.85 9.85 12.67
C GLY A 131 -9.91 9.67 14.20
N PRO A 132 -10.40 10.65 14.93
CA PRO A 132 -10.61 10.51 16.36
C PRO A 132 -11.59 9.36 16.65
N THR A 133 -11.35 8.67 17.76
CA THR A 133 -12.25 7.60 18.25
C THR A 133 -13.65 8.17 18.49
N ILE A 134 -14.66 7.48 17.98
CA ILE A 134 -16.05 7.81 18.27
C ILE A 134 -16.41 7.16 19.60
N GLU A 135 -16.38 7.95 20.67
CA GLU A 135 -16.79 7.51 21.99
C GLU A 135 -18.29 7.78 22.21
N MET A 136 -18.99 6.88 22.89
CA MET A 136 -20.41 7.02 23.20
C MET A 136 -20.70 8.35 23.93
N GLU A 137 -19.81 8.77 24.81
CA GLU A 137 -19.92 10.03 25.52
C GLU A 137 -19.82 11.26 24.60
N SER A 138 -18.95 11.20 23.60
CA SER A 138 -18.83 12.24 22.56
C SER A 138 -20.10 12.35 21.73
N ILE A 139 -20.75 11.23 21.42
CA ILE A 139 -22.03 11.21 20.72
C ILE A 139 -23.12 11.90 21.56
N LEU A 140 -23.20 11.56 22.86
CA LEU A 140 -24.20 12.13 23.76
C LEU A 140 -24.00 13.62 24.02
N GLN A 141 -22.76 14.08 24.04
CA GLN A 141 -22.42 15.49 24.29
C GLN A 141 -22.35 16.33 23.00
N GLY A 142 -22.40 15.72 21.84
CA GLY A 142 -22.25 16.40 20.54
C GLY A 142 -20.87 17.02 20.33
N LYS A 143 -19.83 16.49 21.00
CA LYS A 143 -18.44 16.98 20.90
C LYS A 143 -17.56 15.99 20.15
N ASN A 144 -16.60 16.52 19.37
CA ASN A 144 -15.61 15.71 18.62
C ASN A 144 -16.27 14.62 17.74
N LEU A 145 -17.42 14.93 17.17
CA LEU A 145 -18.07 14.03 16.22
C LEU A 145 -17.41 14.17 14.84
N PRO A 146 -17.35 13.06 14.09
CA PRO A 146 -17.05 13.13 12.66
C PRO A 146 -18.04 14.04 11.94
N SER A 147 -17.65 14.52 10.77
CA SER A 147 -18.60 15.22 9.90
C SER A 147 -19.80 14.32 9.57
N TYR A 148 -20.92 14.93 9.21
CA TYR A 148 -22.10 14.16 8.77
C TYR A 148 -21.76 13.17 7.64
N GLU A 149 -20.92 13.56 6.74
CA GLU A 149 -20.48 12.78 5.59
C GLU A 149 -19.64 11.57 5.99
N GLU A 150 -18.68 11.74 6.89
CA GLU A 150 -17.85 10.66 7.44
C GLU A 150 -18.70 9.65 8.22
N PHE A 151 -19.62 10.16 9.03
CA PHE A 151 -20.50 9.31 9.84
C PHE A 151 -21.51 8.55 8.96
N ALA A 152 -22.09 9.21 7.95
CA ALA A 152 -22.97 8.58 6.98
C ALA A 152 -22.27 7.47 6.18
N ARG A 153 -21.03 7.70 5.76
CA ARG A 153 -20.20 6.70 5.08
C ARG A 153 -19.96 5.47 5.95
N TYR A 154 -19.60 5.69 7.21
CA TYR A 154 -19.38 4.60 8.16
C TYR A 154 -20.65 3.77 8.39
N ILE A 155 -21.78 4.42 8.67
CA ILE A 155 -23.07 3.73 8.91
C ILE A 155 -23.52 2.99 7.65
N PHE A 156 -23.44 3.63 6.49
CA PHE A 156 -23.86 3.02 5.23
C PHE A 156 -23.06 1.74 4.93
N TYR A 157 -21.72 1.83 5.01
CA TYR A 157 -20.87 0.67 4.78
C TYR A 157 -21.11 -0.44 5.80
N THR A 158 -21.27 -0.10 7.08
CA THR A 158 -21.52 -1.08 8.14
C THR A 158 -22.87 -1.79 7.97
N ALA A 159 -23.88 -1.08 7.47
CA ALA A 159 -25.21 -1.61 7.29
C ALA A 159 -25.38 -2.43 5.98
N THR A 160 -24.69 -2.04 4.92
CA THR A 160 -24.92 -2.60 3.57
C THR A 160 -23.74 -3.40 3.02
N GLY A 161 -22.53 -3.14 3.49
CA GLY A 161 -21.29 -3.66 2.90
C GLY A 161 -20.94 -3.04 1.54
N GLU A 162 -21.69 -2.03 1.09
CA GLU A 162 -21.52 -1.40 -0.21
C GLU A 162 -20.70 -0.11 -0.11
N GLU A 163 -20.07 0.30 -1.22
CA GLU A 163 -19.33 1.55 -1.31
C GLU A 163 -20.29 2.75 -1.27
N PHE A 164 -19.93 3.73 -0.44
CA PHE A 164 -20.72 4.92 -0.21
C PHE A 164 -20.63 5.92 -1.37
N ASN A 165 -21.76 6.38 -1.87
CA ASN A 165 -21.83 7.37 -2.94
C ASN A 165 -22.13 8.78 -2.39
N GLU A 166 -21.10 9.60 -2.26
CA GLU A 166 -21.19 10.98 -1.74
C GLU A 166 -22.19 11.86 -2.48
N LYS A 167 -22.42 11.63 -3.77
CA LYS A 167 -23.37 12.41 -4.57
C LYS A 167 -24.83 12.18 -4.19
N LYS A 168 -25.09 11.16 -3.38
CA LYS A 168 -26.44 10.82 -2.90
C LYS A 168 -26.72 11.28 -1.47
N ILE A 169 -25.80 12.02 -0.85
CA ILE A 169 -26.03 12.57 0.48
C ILE A 169 -26.98 13.75 0.41
N ASN A 170 -27.92 13.77 1.33
CA ASN A 170 -28.76 14.92 1.63
C ASN A 170 -28.86 15.09 3.14
N GLU A 171 -28.23 16.13 3.68
CA GLU A 171 -28.22 16.40 5.13
C GLU A 171 -29.61 16.60 5.75
N LYS A 172 -30.61 17.00 4.95
CA LYS A 172 -31.99 17.22 5.42
C LYS A 172 -32.85 15.96 5.42
N THR A 173 -32.64 15.07 4.48
CA THR A 173 -33.48 13.87 4.28
C THR A 173 -32.73 12.58 4.53
N GLY A 174 -31.42 12.65 4.75
CA GLY A 174 -30.54 11.51 4.81
C GLY A 174 -30.12 11.03 3.41
N PHE A 175 -29.81 9.76 3.32
CA PHE A 175 -29.37 9.14 2.06
C PHE A 175 -30.61 8.66 1.25
N ILE A 176 -30.61 8.93 -0.05
CA ILE A 176 -31.63 8.49 -1.00
C ILE A 176 -31.01 7.54 -2.02
#